data_1815fe7e2780033fc336a8b901d9ed05
#
_entry.id   1815fe7e2780033fc336a8b901d9ed05
#
_cell.length_a   1.000
_cell.length_b   1.000
_cell.length_c   1.000
_cell.angle_alpha   90.00
_cell.angle_beta   90.00
_cell.angle_gamma   90.00
#
_symmetry.space_group_name_H-M   'P 1'
#
loop_
_entity.id
_entity.type
_entity.pdbx_description
1 polymer ?
#
loop_
_entity_poly.entity_id
_entity_poly.type
_entity_poly.pdbx_seq_one_letter_code
_entity_poly.pdbx_strand_id
1 'polypeptide(L)'
;PQTFNSVRHLFAWGEDDAEMFAAYPGNQGVRIHATGNPRVDLLRPEVRDYFAPDCARIKQQHGDYILVNTNFSFTNPFLKDIALVRERGLFGRPKSRTAVGMSGEFADAMVAHQEKIFAQFRELMPALAAQFPDRKIILRPHPSEDHDLWRTLVAGDANVEVLHDGNVVPWLMSASVLIHNGCTTAVEAALADRPTIAFRPVQSQQLDYALPNGLSHDASSVQEVVELVAQIVDGRLGLIAEEQRQKLFARHLCASSGALASDRIVDKLEALGYTHQALAHPPPLRAAKARATAAIRSTIKKVNMRRSNHWAGKRYNAHRFPGITLDEINARITRFDQVLGRFAGLRASACGDALFSINPPADVS
;
A
#
# COMPACT_ATOMS: atom_id res chain seq x y z
N PRO A 1 9.24 -14.48 15.45
CA PRO A 1 10.36 -14.02 16.30
C PRO A 1 11.69 -13.94 15.55
N GLN A 2 12.14 -14.99 14.83
CA GLN A 2 13.44 -14.98 14.14
C GLN A 2 13.56 -13.87 13.09
N THR A 3 12.53 -13.65 12.27
CA THR A 3 12.55 -12.62 11.22
C THR A 3 12.62 -11.23 11.83
N PHE A 4 11.84 -10.96 12.89
CA PHE A 4 11.85 -9.69 13.59
C PHE A 4 13.24 -9.40 14.18
N ASN A 5 13.84 -10.36 14.88
CA ASN A 5 15.15 -10.21 15.51
C ASN A 5 16.35 -10.33 14.52
N SER A 6 16.09 -10.57 13.24
CA SER A 6 17.15 -10.55 12.21
C SER A 6 17.54 -9.13 11.79
N VAL A 7 16.72 -8.13 12.11
CA VAL A 7 17.03 -6.72 11.85
C VAL A 7 17.60 -6.07 13.12
N ARG A 8 18.53 -5.15 12.95
CA ARG A 8 19.13 -4.43 14.09
C ARG A 8 18.36 -3.16 14.43
N HIS A 9 17.79 -2.52 13.41
CA HIS A 9 17.06 -1.28 13.50
C HIS A 9 15.76 -1.40 12.72
N LEU A 10 14.67 -0.91 13.31
CA LEU A 10 13.35 -0.84 12.70
C LEU A 10 12.91 0.63 12.71
N PHE A 11 12.41 1.11 11.58
CA PHE A 11 11.89 2.47 11.44
C PHE A 11 10.37 2.41 11.45
N ALA A 12 9.77 3.03 12.46
CA ALA A 12 8.32 3.07 12.69
C ALA A 12 7.71 4.34 12.10
N TRP A 13 6.44 4.27 11.73
CA TRP A 13 5.71 5.41 11.18
C TRP A 13 5.46 6.50 12.21
N GLY A 14 5.16 6.12 13.45
CA GLY A 14 4.90 7.00 14.57
C GLY A 14 5.25 6.35 15.90
N GLU A 15 4.96 7.07 16.96
CA GLU A 15 5.24 6.60 18.32
C GLU A 15 4.40 5.36 18.68
N ASP A 16 3.12 5.31 18.30
CA ASP A 16 2.25 4.16 18.57
C ASP A 16 2.82 2.86 17.96
N ASP A 17 3.32 2.91 16.73
CA ASP A 17 3.97 1.76 16.10
C ASP A 17 5.28 1.41 16.83
N ALA A 18 6.05 2.42 17.22
CA ALA A 18 7.31 2.21 17.92
C ALA A 18 7.08 1.55 19.28
N GLU A 19 6.09 2.01 20.05
CA GLU A 19 5.69 1.43 21.33
C GLU A 19 5.18 -0.01 21.17
N MET A 20 4.33 -0.26 20.14
CA MET A 20 3.83 -1.60 19.85
C MET A 20 4.95 -2.59 19.53
N PHE A 21 5.92 -2.21 18.70
CA PHE A 21 7.05 -3.06 18.39
C PHE A 21 8.02 -3.23 19.57
N ALA A 22 8.21 -2.20 20.39
CA ALA A 22 9.03 -2.27 21.59
C ALA A 22 8.42 -3.23 22.63
N ALA A 23 7.10 -3.16 22.81
CA ALA A 23 6.34 -4.02 23.74
C ALA A 23 6.18 -5.47 23.24
N TYR A 24 6.58 -5.79 22.00
CA TYR A 24 6.47 -7.15 21.46
C TYR A 24 7.27 -8.14 22.32
N PRO A 25 6.63 -9.16 22.94
CA PRO A 25 7.32 -10.08 23.85
C PRO A 25 8.47 -10.88 23.22
N GLY A 26 8.47 -10.99 21.89
CA GLY A 26 9.53 -11.65 21.13
C GLY A 26 10.69 -10.71 20.73
N ASN A 27 10.70 -9.45 21.16
CA ASN A 27 11.78 -8.51 20.88
C ASN A 27 13.03 -8.87 21.72
N GLN A 28 14.15 -9.12 21.06
CA GLN A 28 15.45 -9.48 21.66
C GLN A 28 16.50 -8.40 21.42
N GLY A 29 16.11 -7.12 21.52
CA GLY A 29 17.04 -6.01 21.40
C GLY A 29 17.04 -5.31 20.04
N VAL A 30 15.99 -5.48 19.22
CA VAL A 30 15.78 -4.67 18.02
C VAL A 30 15.56 -3.23 18.46
N ARG A 31 16.35 -2.31 17.92
CA ARG A 31 16.25 -0.88 18.20
C ARG A 31 15.16 -0.28 17.29
N ILE A 32 14.19 0.39 17.87
CA ILE A 32 13.06 0.96 17.14
C ILE A 32 13.17 2.48 17.12
N HIS A 33 12.93 3.08 15.97
CA HIS A 33 13.06 4.50 15.73
C HIS A 33 11.78 5.04 15.09
N ALA A 34 11.09 5.95 15.73
CA ALA A 34 9.95 6.67 15.17
C ALA A 34 10.45 7.77 14.23
N THR A 35 10.62 7.46 12.95
CA THR A 35 11.15 8.38 11.94
C THR A 35 10.09 8.92 11.00
N GLY A 36 8.94 8.28 10.94
CA GLY A 36 7.93 8.50 9.92
C GLY A 36 8.06 7.51 8.76
N ASN A 37 7.17 7.67 7.79
CA ASN A 37 7.14 6.85 6.57
C ASN A 37 7.47 7.72 5.35
N PRO A 38 8.53 7.42 4.57
CA PRO A 38 8.89 8.16 3.36
C PRO A 38 7.77 8.28 2.31
N ARG A 39 6.80 7.34 2.32
CA ARG A 39 5.64 7.42 1.45
C ARG A 39 4.72 8.60 1.82
N VAL A 40 4.67 8.96 3.10
CA VAL A 40 3.92 10.11 3.60
C VAL A 40 4.58 11.43 3.18
N ASP A 41 5.91 11.47 3.05
CA ASP A 41 6.62 12.66 2.58
C ASP A 41 6.05 13.20 1.26
N LEU A 42 5.67 12.29 0.33
CA LEU A 42 5.12 12.64 -0.98
C LEU A 42 3.69 13.22 -0.92
N LEU A 43 3.01 13.13 0.23
CA LEU A 43 1.65 13.65 0.43
C LEU A 43 1.65 15.02 1.11
N ARG A 44 2.80 15.45 1.62
CA ARG A 44 2.95 16.75 2.27
C ARG A 44 2.74 17.89 1.26
N PRO A 45 2.13 19.01 1.67
CA PRO A 45 1.82 20.12 0.76
C PRO A 45 3.00 20.60 -0.08
N GLU A 46 4.20 20.61 0.51
CA GLU A 46 5.44 21.08 -0.15
C GLU A 46 6.07 20.06 -1.12
N VAL A 47 5.60 18.79 -1.12
CA VAL A 47 6.17 17.70 -1.95
C VAL A 47 5.15 17.10 -2.92
N ARG A 48 3.87 17.21 -2.62
CA ARG A 48 2.79 16.52 -3.38
C ARG A 48 2.67 16.97 -4.84
N ASP A 49 3.25 18.10 -5.22
CA ASP A 49 3.35 18.55 -6.62
C ASP A 49 4.14 17.56 -7.50
N TYR A 50 4.91 16.65 -6.89
CA TYR A 50 5.47 15.48 -7.56
C TYR A 50 4.43 14.70 -8.37
N PHE A 51 3.18 14.65 -7.90
CA PHE A 51 2.10 13.93 -8.57
C PHE A 51 1.26 14.80 -9.51
N ALA A 52 1.50 16.10 -9.61
CA ALA A 52 0.67 17.01 -10.40
C ALA A 52 0.48 16.58 -11.87
N PRO A 53 1.50 16.09 -12.61
CA PRO A 53 1.32 15.61 -13.98
C PRO A 53 0.41 14.38 -14.07
N ASP A 54 0.51 13.46 -13.10
CA ASP A 54 -0.32 12.26 -13.08
C ASP A 54 -1.76 12.59 -12.70
N CYS A 55 -1.97 13.52 -11.75
CA CYS A 55 -3.30 14.02 -11.38
C CYS A 55 -3.97 14.72 -12.56
N ALA A 56 -3.25 15.57 -13.29
CA ALA A 56 -3.77 16.27 -14.47
C ALA A 56 -4.22 15.26 -15.54
N ARG A 57 -3.42 14.25 -15.84
CA ARG A 57 -3.74 13.18 -16.78
C ARG A 57 -5.00 12.41 -16.36
N ILE A 58 -5.09 12.02 -15.08
CA ILE A 58 -6.26 11.30 -14.54
C ILE A 58 -7.52 12.15 -14.65
N LYS A 59 -7.45 13.43 -14.25
CA LYS A 59 -8.58 14.36 -14.36
C LYS A 59 -9.01 14.60 -15.81
N GLN A 60 -8.08 14.72 -16.73
CA GLN A 60 -8.39 14.85 -18.16
C GLN A 60 -9.11 13.60 -18.70
N GLN A 61 -8.73 12.42 -18.25
CA GLN A 61 -9.25 11.15 -18.74
C GLN A 61 -10.58 10.74 -18.10
N HIS A 62 -10.77 11.01 -16.81
CA HIS A 62 -11.90 10.51 -16.02
C HIS A 62 -12.82 11.61 -15.47
N GLY A 63 -12.41 12.88 -15.49
CA GLY A 63 -13.17 13.96 -14.87
C GLY A 63 -13.17 13.86 -13.34
N ASP A 64 -14.24 14.33 -12.73
CA ASP A 64 -14.50 14.14 -11.30
C ASP A 64 -15.15 12.77 -11.08
N TYR A 65 -14.65 11.99 -10.13
CA TYR A 65 -15.09 10.62 -9.90
C TYR A 65 -15.15 10.26 -8.42
N ILE A 66 -15.96 9.25 -8.12
CA ILE A 66 -16.00 8.54 -6.84
C ILE A 66 -15.00 7.41 -6.91
N LEU A 67 -14.09 7.32 -5.93
CA LEU A 67 -13.09 6.26 -5.85
C LEU A 67 -13.50 5.22 -4.81
N VAL A 68 -13.51 3.96 -5.20
CA VAL A 68 -13.73 2.82 -4.31
C VAL A 68 -12.47 1.97 -4.28
N ASN A 69 -11.78 1.94 -3.14
CA ASN A 69 -10.63 1.06 -2.93
C ASN A 69 -11.02 -0.11 -2.04
N THR A 70 -10.78 -1.32 -2.51
CA THR A 70 -11.06 -2.53 -1.74
C THR A 70 -9.79 -3.24 -1.30
N ASN A 71 -9.88 -4.02 -0.23
CA ASN A 71 -8.85 -4.93 0.23
C ASN A 71 -9.50 -6.23 0.75
N PHE A 72 -9.92 -7.06 -0.19
CA PHE A 72 -10.51 -8.38 0.06
C PHE A 72 -9.56 -9.52 -0.33
N SER A 73 -8.26 -9.30 -0.15
CA SER A 73 -7.23 -10.29 -0.53
C SER A 73 -7.41 -11.67 0.11
N PHE A 74 -8.15 -11.76 1.21
CA PHE A 74 -8.40 -13.02 1.91
C PHE A 74 -9.68 -13.72 1.47
N THR A 75 -10.66 -12.97 0.96
CA THR A 75 -11.97 -13.50 0.53
C THR A 75 -12.09 -13.59 -1.00
N ASN A 76 -11.42 -12.69 -1.71
CA ASN A 76 -11.38 -12.62 -3.17
C ASN A 76 -9.92 -12.62 -3.69
N PRO A 77 -9.08 -13.62 -3.38
CA PRO A 77 -7.68 -13.60 -3.77
C PRO A 77 -7.50 -13.91 -5.25
N PHE A 78 -6.58 -13.18 -5.91
CA PHE A 78 -6.12 -13.47 -7.27
C PHE A 78 -5.57 -14.90 -7.42
N LEU A 79 -4.89 -15.40 -6.39
CA LEU A 79 -4.44 -16.78 -6.28
C LEU A 79 -5.07 -17.41 -5.04
N LYS A 80 -5.73 -18.52 -5.19
CA LYS A 80 -6.35 -19.28 -4.09
C LYS A 80 -5.37 -19.62 -2.96
N ASP A 81 -4.09 -19.83 -3.30
CA ASP A 81 -3.01 -20.13 -2.34
C ASP A 81 -2.60 -18.92 -1.46
N ILE A 82 -3.10 -17.72 -1.75
CA ILE A 82 -2.84 -16.50 -0.96
C ILE A 82 -3.97 -16.23 0.04
N ALA A 83 -5.14 -16.85 -0.17
CA ALA A 83 -6.23 -16.81 0.80
C ALA A 83 -5.73 -17.26 2.18
N LEU A 84 -6.35 -16.76 3.23
CA LEU A 84 -6.23 -17.33 4.58
C LEU A 84 -6.88 -18.72 4.55
N VAL A 85 -6.14 -19.72 4.04
CA VAL A 85 -6.68 -21.04 3.78
C VAL A 85 -6.69 -21.85 5.06
N ARG A 86 -7.88 -22.35 5.41
CA ARG A 86 -8.13 -23.25 6.53
C ARG A 86 -7.60 -24.66 6.31
N GLU A 87 -7.25 -25.03 5.07
CA GLU A 87 -6.78 -26.36 4.76
C GLU A 87 -5.46 -26.67 5.43
N ARG A 88 -5.46 -27.68 6.28
CA ARG A 88 -4.26 -28.26 6.83
C ARG A 88 -3.70 -29.30 5.85
N GLY A 89 -2.42 -29.17 5.51
CA GLY A 89 -1.69 -30.18 4.75
C GLY A 89 -1.41 -31.43 5.58
N LEU A 90 -0.77 -32.42 4.96
CA LEU A 90 -0.22 -33.57 5.68
C LEU A 90 0.61 -33.06 6.88
N PHE A 91 0.44 -33.69 8.04
CA PHE A 91 1.06 -33.31 9.32
C PHE A 91 0.52 -32.03 9.99
N GLY A 92 -0.71 -31.61 9.66
CA GLY A 92 -1.38 -30.49 10.36
C GLY A 92 -0.79 -29.10 10.12
N ARG A 93 0.15 -28.93 9.18
CA ARG A 93 0.71 -27.63 8.83
C ARG A 93 -0.24 -26.86 7.91
N PRO A 94 -0.46 -25.55 8.16
CA PRO A 94 -1.28 -24.76 7.26
C PRO A 94 -0.66 -24.74 5.86
N LYS A 95 -1.50 -24.95 4.83
CA LYS A 95 -1.07 -24.92 3.41
C LYS A 95 -0.72 -23.51 2.93
N SER A 96 -1.21 -22.47 3.60
CA SER A 96 -0.96 -21.07 3.25
C SER A 96 0.13 -20.44 4.12
N ARG A 97 0.99 -19.63 3.52
CA ARG A 97 2.01 -18.84 4.22
C ARG A 97 1.43 -17.63 4.98
N THR A 98 0.27 -17.16 4.59
CA THR A 98 -0.40 -16.01 5.22
C THR A 98 -0.96 -16.34 6.61
N ALA A 99 -1.26 -17.61 6.88
CA ALA A 99 -1.72 -18.07 8.18
C ALA A 99 -0.58 -18.43 9.15
N VAL A 100 0.68 -18.30 8.76
CA VAL A 100 1.81 -18.61 9.64
C VAL A 100 1.89 -17.58 10.77
N GLY A 101 1.69 -18.06 11.99
CA GLY A 101 1.71 -17.23 13.21
C GLY A 101 0.34 -16.74 13.68
N MET A 102 -0.73 -17.00 12.94
CA MET A 102 -2.11 -16.77 13.41
C MET A 102 -2.68 -18.02 14.05
N SER A 103 -3.54 -17.87 15.07
CA SER A 103 -4.38 -18.95 15.52
C SER A 103 -5.43 -19.27 14.45
N GLY A 104 -5.86 -20.54 14.36
CA GLY A 104 -6.90 -20.93 13.41
C GLY A 104 -8.22 -20.18 13.67
N GLU A 105 -8.56 -19.97 14.93
CA GLU A 105 -9.75 -19.25 15.36
C GLU A 105 -9.73 -17.78 14.92
N PHE A 106 -8.58 -17.08 15.11
CA PHE A 106 -8.43 -15.70 14.66
C PHE A 106 -8.50 -15.58 13.12
N ALA A 107 -7.86 -16.51 12.39
CA ALA A 107 -7.93 -16.53 10.94
C ALA A 107 -9.36 -16.78 10.42
N ASP A 108 -10.10 -17.67 11.08
CA ASP A 108 -11.49 -17.98 10.75
C ASP A 108 -12.41 -16.77 11.02
N ALA A 109 -12.23 -16.12 12.16
CA ALA A 109 -12.97 -14.91 12.51
C ALA A 109 -12.71 -13.76 11.51
N MET A 110 -11.44 -13.57 11.09
CA MET A 110 -11.06 -12.55 10.11
C MET A 110 -11.69 -12.84 8.74
N VAL A 111 -11.66 -14.08 8.25
CA VAL A 111 -12.30 -14.45 6.98
C VAL A 111 -13.80 -14.22 7.05
N ALA A 112 -14.47 -14.70 8.09
CA ALA A 112 -15.92 -14.54 8.27
C ALA A 112 -16.34 -13.06 8.38
N HIS A 113 -15.52 -12.23 9.03
CA HIS A 113 -15.72 -10.79 9.11
C HIS A 113 -15.61 -10.13 7.73
N GLN A 114 -14.54 -10.44 6.98
CA GLN A 114 -14.34 -9.89 5.64
C GLN A 114 -15.37 -10.38 4.61
N GLU A 115 -15.83 -11.63 4.70
CA GLU A 115 -16.89 -12.15 3.83
C GLU A 115 -18.20 -11.35 3.96
N LYS A 116 -18.56 -10.95 5.19
CA LYS A 116 -19.75 -10.13 5.41
C LYS A 116 -19.60 -8.73 4.82
N ILE A 117 -18.43 -8.10 5.01
CA ILE A 117 -18.14 -6.78 4.42
C ILE A 117 -18.13 -6.89 2.89
N PHE A 118 -17.50 -7.94 2.35
CA PHE A 118 -17.41 -8.16 0.91
C PHE A 118 -18.80 -8.31 0.25
N ALA A 119 -19.71 -9.05 0.90
CA ALA A 119 -21.10 -9.17 0.42
C ALA A 119 -21.76 -7.80 0.29
N GLN A 120 -21.59 -6.91 1.27
CA GLN A 120 -22.14 -5.56 1.25
C GLN A 120 -21.49 -4.63 0.22
N PHE A 121 -20.18 -4.79 -0.04
CA PHE A 121 -19.53 -4.06 -1.15
C PHE A 121 -20.06 -4.47 -2.53
N ARG A 122 -20.46 -5.73 -2.69
CA ARG A 122 -21.10 -6.20 -3.93
C ARG A 122 -22.48 -5.57 -4.15
N GLU A 123 -23.21 -5.25 -3.09
CA GLU A 123 -24.49 -4.53 -3.14
C GLU A 123 -24.26 -3.02 -3.31
N LEU A 124 -23.20 -2.48 -2.74
CA LEU A 124 -22.84 -1.07 -2.83
C LEU A 124 -22.57 -0.62 -4.27
N MET A 125 -21.86 -1.44 -5.07
CA MET A 125 -21.44 -1.01 -6.41
C MET A 125 -22.60 -0.68 -7.33
N PRO A 126 -23.61 -1.54 -7.55
CA PRO A 126 -24.77 -1.17 -8.37
C PRO A 126 -25.61 -0.06 -7.75
N ALA A 127 -25.67 0.06 -6.42
CA ALA A 127 -26.39 1.15 -5.77
C ALA A 127 -25.73 2.52 -6.05
N LEU A 128 -24.39 2.60 -5.98
CA LEU A 128 -23.65 3.81 -6.37
C LEU A 128 -23.84 4.13 -7.85
N ALA A 129 -23.76 3.12 -8.72
CA ALA A 129 -23.94 3.30 -10.16
C ALA A 129 -25.31 3.88 -10.50
N ALA A 130 -26.36 3.37 -9.89
CA ALA A 130 -27.74 3.84 -10.10
C ALA A 130 -27.98 5.24 -9.52
N GLN A 131 -27.40 5.56 -8.35
CA GLN A 131 -27.61 6.84 -7.69
C GLN A 131 -26.83 7.99 -8.32
N PHE A 132 -25.66 7.71 -8.92
CA PHE A 132 -24.78 8.71 -9.52
C PHE A 132 -24.52 8.44 -11.02
N PRO A 133 -25.57 8.39 -11.87
CA PRO A 133 -25.44 8.00 -13.28
C PRO A 133 -24.54 8.95 -14.09
N ASP A 134 -24.48 10.22 -13.71
CA ASP A 134 -23.70 11.26 -14.39
C ASP A 134 -22.25 11.37 -13.87
N ARG A 135 -21.85 10.50 -12.93
CA ARG A 135 -20.49 10.49 -12.36
C ARG A 135 -19.80 9.19 -12.62
N LYS A 136 -18.52 9.27 -12.92
CA LYS A 136 -17.69 8.07 -12.96
C LYS A 136 -17.44 7.51 -11.56
N ILE A 137 -17.47 6.20 -11.47
CA ILE A 137 -17.08 5.43 -10.28
C ILE A 137 -15.89 4.58 -10.68
N ILE A 138 -14.75 4.82 -10.03
CA ILE A 138 -13.53 4.06 -10.26
C ILE A 138 -13.37 3.06 -9.12
N LEU A 139 -13.48 1.78 -9.44
CA LEU A 139 -13.21 0.70 -8.50
C LEU A 139 -11.75 0.24 -8.68
N ARG A 140 -10.95 0.37 -7.64
CA ARG A 140 -9.55 -0.07 -7.60
C ARG A 140 -9.35 -1.17 -6.57
N PRO A 141 -9.52 -2.44 -6.95
CA PRO A 141 -9.25 -3.55 -6.06
C PRO A 141 -7.77 -3.63 -5.68
N HIS A 142 -7.48 -4.18 -4.50
CA HIS A 142 -6.11 -4.43 -4.09
C HIS A 142 -5.39 -5.35 -5.10
N PRO A 143 -4.07 -5.16 -5.36
CA PRO A 143 -3.31 -5.99 -6.33
C PRO A 143 -3.35 -7.50 -6.07
N SER A 144 -3.72 -7.92 -4.88
CA SER A 144 -3.83 -9.34 -4.53
C SER A 144 -5.24 -9.90 -4.73
N GLU A 145 -6.21 -9.07 -5.13
CA GLU A 145 -7.58 -9.49 -5.41
C GLU A 145 -7.75 -10.03 -6.83
N ASP A 146 -8.79 -10.83 -7.03
CA ASP A 146 -9.28 -11.20 -8.35
C ASP A 146 -10.12 -10.05 -8.93
N HIS A 147 -9.55 -9.32 -9.88
CA HIS A 147 -10.19 -8.17 -10.51
C HIS A 147 -11.30 -8.60 -11.50
N ASP A 148 -11.24 -9.82 -12.04
CA ASP A 148 -12.22 -10.30 -13.02
C ASP A 148 -13.58 -10.53 -12.37
N LEU A 149 -13.60 -10.90 -11.08
CA LEU A 149 -14.85 -10.97 -10.31
C LEU A 149 -15.52 -9.60 -10.22
N TRP A 150 -14.77 -8.55 -9.94
CA TRP A 150 -15.29 -7.18 -9.91
C TRP A 150 -15.78 -6.70 -11.28
N ARG A 151 -15.03 -6.96 -12.34
CA ARG A 151 -15.43 -6.62 -13.72
C ARG A 151 -16.73 -7.30 -14.11
N THR A 152 -16.91 -8.57 -13.71
CA THR A 152 -18.15 -9.31 -13.96
C THR A 152 -19.31 -8.72 -13.20
N LEU A 153 -19.11 -8.33 -11.95
CA LEU A 153 -20.14 -7.75 -11.10
C LEU A 153 -20.69 -6.44 -11.68
N VAL A 154 -19.82 -5.56 -12.18
CA VAL A 154 -20.21 -4.22 -12.68
C VAL A 154 -20.35 -4.15 -14.20
N ALA A 155 -20.41 -5.29 -14.89
CA ALA A 155 -20.43 -5.33 -16.37
C ALA A 155 -21.65 -4.60 -16.99
N GLY A 156 -22.74 -4.42 -16.23
CA GLY A 156 -23.95 -3.69 -16.65
C GLY A 156 -23.92 -2.19 -16.35
N ASP A 157 -22.98 -1.73 -15.55
CA ASP A 157 -22.94 -0.37 -15.02
C ASP A 157 -21.99 0.50 -15.85
N ALA A 158 -22.52 1.22 -16.84
CA ALA A 158 -21.73 1.98 -17.84
C ALA A 158 -20.85 3.09 -17.23
N ASN A 159 -21.17 3.57 -16.04
CA ASN A 159 -20.41 4.60 -15.32
C ASN A 159 -19.38 4.03 -14.32
N VAL A 160 -19.25 2.69 -14.22
CA VAL A 160 -18.29 2.03 -13.33
C VAL A 160 -17.13 1.46 -14.13
N GLU A 161 -15.91 1.74 -13.69
CA GLU A 161 -14.69 1.25 -14.32
C GLU A 161 -13.77 0.57 -13.28
N VAL A 162 -13.34 -0.67 -13.57
CA VAL A 162 -12.41 -1.43 -12.71
C VAL A 162 -11.00 -1.26 -13.20
N LEU A 163 -10.21 -0.46 -12.49
CA LEU A 163 -8.84 -0.08 -12.86
C LEU A 163 -7.83 -0.45 -11.77
N HIS A 164 -6.59 -0.68 -12.18
CA HIS A 164 -5.48 -0.91 -11.26
C HIS A 164 -4.16 -0.27 -11.77
N ASP A 165 -4.26 0.73 -12.61
CA ASP A 165 -3.09 1.30 -13.28
C ASP A 165 -2.30 2.25 -12.36
N GLY A 166 -0.99 2.11 -12.39
CA GLY A 166 -0.05 3.02 -11.76
C GLY A 166 -0.13 3.12 -10.24
N ASN A 167 0.47 4.20 -9.71
CA ASN A 167 0.45 4.51 -8.30
C ASN A 167 -0.96 4.97 -7.87
N VAL A 168 -1.42 4.51 -6.69
CA VAL A 168 -2.74 4.86 -6.15
C VAL A 168 -2.83 6.34 -5.73
N VAL A 169 -1.74 6.97 -5.32
CA VAL A 169 -1.74 8.33 -4.77
C VAL A 169 -2.35 9.38 -5.72
N PRO A 170 -1.95 9.47 -7.01
CA PRO A 170 -2.61 10.41 -7.93
C PRO A 170 -4.12 10.17 -8.08
N TRP A 171 -4.57 8.91 -7.99
CA TRP A 171 -5.99 8.58 -8.00
C TRP A 171 -6.71 9.09 -6.76
N LEU A 172 -6.10 8.95 -5.57
CA LEU A 172 -6.64 9.51 -4.33
C LEU A 172 -6.72 11.03 -4.41
N MET A 173 -5.65 11.69 -4.84
CA MET A 173 -5.59 13.15 -4.94
C MET A 173 -6.59 13.74 -5.94
N SER A 174 -6.98 12.98 -6.96
CA SER A 174 -7.90 13.43 -8.01
C SER A 174 -9.36 13.08 -7.75
N ALA A 175 -9.65 12.18 -6.81
CA ALA A 175 -11.00 11.75 -6.48
C ALA A 175 -11.81 12.83 -5.74
N SER A 176 -13.12 12.84 -5.91
CA SER A 176 -14.05 13.65 -5.10
C SER A 176 -14.18 13.08 -3.69
N VAL A 177 -14.21 11.77 -3.57
CA VAL A 177 -14.33 11.01 -2.31
C VAL A 177 -13.72 9.64 -2.47
N LEU A 178 -13.16 9.09 -1.37
CA LEU A 178 -12.71 7.71 -1.27
C LEU A 178 -13.69 6.90 -0.41
N ILE A 179 -14.13 5.74 -0.90
CA ILE A 179 -14.83 4.71 -0.13
C ILE A 179 -13.87 3.53 0.07
N HIS A 180 -13.77 2.99 1.29
CA HIS A 180 -12.86 1.89 1.60
C HIS A 180 -13.38 0.94 2.69
N ASN A 181 -12.77 -0.24 2.81
CA ASN A 181 -13.05 -1.26 3.82
C ASN A 181 -11.90 -1.39 4.86
N GLY A 182 -11.40 -0.27 5.40
CA GLY A 182 -10.29 -0.29 6.37
C GLY A 182 -8.89 -0.32 5.72
N CYS A 183 -8.72 0.22 4.52
CA CYS A 183 -7.45 0.24 3.80
C CYS A 183 -6.57 1.42 4.21
N THR A 184 -5.24 1.23 4.22
CA THR A 184 -4.26 2.31 4.48
C THR A 184 -4.31 3.46 3.47
N THR A 185 -4.94 3.28 2.31
CA THR A 185 -5.17 4.35 1.33
C THR A 185 -6.07 5.47 1.89
N ALA A 186 -6.87 5.21 2.92
CA ALA A 186 -7.61 6.26 3.62
C ALA A 186 -6.70 7.23 4.37
N VAL A 187 -5.60 6.74 4.93
CA VAL A 187 -4.58 7.60 5.57
C VAL A 187 -3.94 8.52 4.54
N GLU A 188 -3.61 7.97 3.36
CA GLU A 188 -3.05 8.73 2.25
C GLU A 188 -4.04 9.75 1.69
N ALA A 189 -5.33 9.40 1.56
CA ALA A 189 -6.38 10.31 1.13
C ALA A 189 -6.59 11.45 2.13
N ALA A 190 -6.64 11.15 3.43
CA ALA A 190 -6.77 12.15 4.49
C ALA A 190 -5.59 13.13 4.52
N LEU A 191 -4.36 12.64 4.28
CA LEU A 191 -3.15 13.48 4.13
C LEU A 191 -3.16 14.32 2.86
N ALA A 192 -3.85 13.86 1.82
CA ALA A 192 -4.05 14.59 0.56
C ALA A 192 -5.30 15.48 0.58
N ASP A 193 -5.89 15.72 1.75
CA ASP A 193 -7.10 16.52 1.96
C ASP A 193 -8.30 16.03 1.14
N ARG A 194 -8.50 14.70 1.06
CA ARG A 194 -9.65 14.07 0.39
C ARG A 194 -10.59 13.45 1.40
N PRO A 195 -11.90 13.74 1.31
CA PRO A 195 -12.91 13.10 2.15
C PRO A 195 -12.91 11.59 1.94
N THR A 196 -13.07 10.86 3.04
CA THR A 196 -13.04 9.40 3.07
C THR A 196 -14.26 8.85 3.80
N ILE A 197 -14.78 7.72 3.31
CA ILE A 197 -15.90 6.98 3.91
C ILE A 197 -15.40 5.57 4.21
N ALA A 198 -15.42 5.18 5.48
CA ALA A 198 -15.19 3.81 5.91
C ALA A 198 -16.51 3.05 5.89
N PHE A 199 -16.71 2.16 4.92
CA PHE A 199 -17.89 1.33 4.87
C PHE A 199 -17.71 0.09 5.76
N ARG A 200 -18.38 0.08 6.90
CA ARG A 200 -18.24 -0.89 7.98
C ARG A 200 -19.59 -1.51 8.39
N PRO A 201 -20.22 -2.29 7.51
CA PRO A 201 -21.53 -2.91 7.80
C PRO A 201 -21.44 -3.92 8.96
N VAL A 202 -20.24 -4.39 9.27
CA VAL A 202 -19.94 -5.19 10.45
C VAL A 202 -18.71 -4.62 11.11
N GLN A 203 -18.76 -4.39 12.42
CA GLN A 203 -17.66 -3.80 13.20
C GLN A 203 -17.05 -4.80 14.17
N SER A 204 -15.73 -4.69 14.39
CA SER A 204 -15.00 -5.50 15.33
C SER A 204 -13.81 -4.74 15.90
N GLN A 205 -13.73 -4.60 17.22
CA GLN A 205 -12.59 -3.93 17.85
C GLN A 205 -11.25 -4.64 17.62
N GLN A 206 -11.27 -5.94 17.34
CA GLN A 206 -10.06 -6.76 17.14
C GLN A 206 -9.63 -6.87 15.67
N LEU A 207 -10.58 -6.74 14.74
CA LEU A 207 -10.35 -7.00 13.31
C LEU A 207 -10.34 -5.73 12.47
N ASP A 208 -10.88 -4.63 12.98
CA ASP A 208 -10.92 -3.35 12.28
C ASP A 208 -9.65 -2.53 12.49
N TYR A 209 -9.26 -1.79 11.47
CA TYR A 209 -8.09 -0.91 11.53
C TYR A 209 -8.47 0.48 12.04
N ALA A 210 -8.01 0.82 13.25
CA ALA A 210 -8.41 2.03 13.94
C ALA A 210 -8.04 3.32 13.19
N LEU A 211 -6.80 3.43 12.68
CA LEU A 211 -6.32 4.65 12.04
C LEU A 211 -7.08 5.00 10.75
N PRO A 212 -7.18 4.14 9.71
CA PRO A 212 -7.91 4.48 8.49
C PRO A 212 -9.39 4.73 8.75
N ASN A 213 -10.03 3.96 9.66
CA ASN A 213 -11.43 4.15 10.01
C ASN A 213 -11.66 5.44 10.79
N GLY A 214 -10.77 5.76 11.73
CA GLY A 214 -10.85 7.00 12.52
C GLY A 214 -10.60 8.28 11.71
N LEU A 215 -9.98 8.18 10.52
CA LEU A 215 -9.76 9.28 9.59
C LEU A 215 -10.91 9.46 8.57
N SER A 216 -12.00 8.69 8.70
CA SER A 216 -13.08 8.60 7.74
C SER A 216 -14.44 8.86 8.38
N HIS A 217 -15.41 9.30 7.57
CA HIS A 217 -16.82 9.22 7.94
C HIS A 217 -17.21 7.74 8.00
N ASP A 218 -17.87 7.32 9.08
CA ASP A 218 -18.29 5.94 9.26
C ASP A 218 -19.68 5.70 8.61
N ALA A 219 -19.84 4.61 7.88
CA ALA A 219 -21.09 4.17 7.31
C ALA A 219 -21.32 2.68 7.59
N SER A 220 -22.48 2.33 8.09
CA SER A 220 -22.87 0.97 8.46
C SER A 220 -23.80 0.30 7.45
N SER A 221 -24.36 1.05 6.52
CA SER A 221 -25.26 0.57 5.46
C SER A 221 -24.93 1.17 4.11
N VAL A 222 -25.36 0.50 3.04
CA VAL A 222 -25.26 1.00 1.66
C VAL A 222 -25.93 2.36 1.52
N GLN A 223 -27.09 2.53 2.15
CA GLN A 223 -27.84 3.78 2.13
C GLN A 223 -27.04 4.93 2.75
N GLU A 224 -26.41 4.72 3.91
CA GLU A 224 -25.55 5.73 4.54
C GLU A 224 -24.34 6.11 3.67
N VAL A 225 -23.72 5.14 2.99
CA VAL A 225 -22.63 5.44 2.04
C VAL A 225 -23.13 6.36 0.93
N VAL A 226 -24.29 6.04 0.32
CA VAL A 226 -24.88 6.84 -0.76
C VAL A 226 -25.18 8.26 -0.28
N GLU A 227 -25.76 8.42 0.90
CA GLU A 227 -26.08 9.73 1.50
C GLU A 227 -24.83 10.56 1.78
N LEU A 228 -23.77 9.94 2.36
CA LEU A 228 -22.50 10.60 2.60
C LEU A 228 -21.83 11.02 1.30
N VAL A 229 -21.80 10.14 0.29
CA VAL A 229 -21.26 10.48 -1.03
C VAL A 229 -22.01 11.69 -1.62
N ALA A 230 -23.35 11.71 -1.57
CA ALA A 230 -24.15 12.82 -2.06
C ALA A 230 -23.77 14.13 -1.36
N GLN A 231 -23.68 14.12 -0.03
CA GLN A 231 -23.30 15.31 0.75
C GLN A 231 -21.89 15.82 0.40
N ILE A 232 -20.93 14.90 0.22
CA ILE A 232 -19.54 15.25 -0.13
C ILE A 232 -19.47 15.83 -1.54
N VAL A 233 -20.13 15.20 -2.48
CA VAL A 233 -20.12 15.60 -3.89
C VAL A 233 -20.81 16.96 -4.10
N ASP A 234 -21.83 17.25 -3.29
CA ASP A 234 -22.53 18.55 -3.28
C ASP A 234 -21.78 19.63 -2.48
N GLY A 235 -20.62 19.30 -1.90
CA GLY A 235 -19.80 20.21 -1.10
C GLY A 235 -20.41 20.55 0.27
N ARG A 236 -21.41 19.80 0.73
CA ARG A 236 -22.07 19.98 2.05
C ARG A 236 -21.32 19.28 3.19
N LEU A 237 -20.50 18.29 2.85
CA LEU A 237 -19.66 17.55 3.79
C LEU A 237 -18.21 17.49 3.26
N GLY A 238 -17.25 17.77 4.12
CA GLY A 238 -15.80 17.73 3.81
C GLY A 238 -15.08 16.61 4.56
N LEU A 239 -13.87 16.90 4.99
CA LEU A 239 -13.08 16.02 5.84
C LEU A 239 -13.73 15.87 7.23
N ILE A 240 -13.35 14.83 7.96
CA ILE A 240 -13.67 14.74 9.40
C ILE A 240 -13.07 15.94 10.16
N ALA A 241 -13.55 16.15 11.39
CA ALA A 241 -13.12 17.25 12.23
C ALA A 241 -11.59 17.34 12.34
N GLU A 242 -11.04 18.54 12.13
CA GLU A 242 -9.59 18.79 12.11
C GLU A 242 -8.92 18.34 13.40
N GLU A 243 -9.54 18.61 14.55
CA GLU A 243 -9.02 18.22 15.87
C GLU A 243 -8.84 16.68 15.97
N GLN A 244 -9.81 15.91 15.49
CA GLN A 244 -9.74 14.45 15.46
C GLN A 244 -8.63 13.98 14.52
N ARG A 245 -8.50 14.59 13.34
CA ARG A 245 -7.50 14.29 12.33
C ARG A 245 -6.09 14.54 12.88
N GLN A 246 -5.87 15.70 13.49
CA GLN A 246 -4.59 16.07 14.09
C GLN A 246 -4.19 15.15 15.24
N LYS A 247 -5.14 14.79 16.11
CA LYS A 247 -4.89 13.85 17.19
C LYS A 247 -4.43 12.47 16.71
N LEU A 248 -5.05 11.96 15.63
CA LEU A 248 -4.66 10.68 15.01
C LEU A 248 -3.29 10.78 14.34
N PHE A 249 -3.05 11.84 13.58
CA PHE A 249 -1.75 12.01 12.90
C PHE A 249 -0.61 12.18 13.90
N ALA A 250 -0.79 12.95 14.98
CA ALA A 250 0.27 13.21 15.96
C ALA A 250 0.85 11.93 16.58
N ARG A 251 0.03 10.89 16.78
CA ARG A 251 0.46 9.62 17.37
C ARG A 251 0.97 8.61 16.34
N HIS A 252 0.28 8.52 15.20
CA HIS A 252 0.52 7.47 14.22
C HIS A 252 1.53 7.84 13.13
N LEU A 253 1.80 9.15 12.92
CA LEU A 253 2.62 9.62 11.82
C LEU A 253 3.65 10.66 12.29
N CYS A 254 4.88 10.24 12.48
CA CYS A 254 6.00 11.17 12.61
C CYS A 254 6.33 11.82 11.25
N ALA A 255 6.97 12.99 11.27
CA ALA A 255 7.39 13.72 10.08
C ALA A 255 6.24 14.23 9.18
N SER A 256 5.06 14.48 9.75
CA SER A 256 3.99 15.21 9.05
C SER A 256 4.35 16.67 8.76
N SER A 257 5.36 17.22 9.46
CA SER A 257 5.94 18.55 9.26
C SER A 257 7.45 18.54 9.60
N GLY A 258 8.16 19.60 9.25
CA GLY A 258 9.61 19.72 9.49
C GLY A 258 10.44 18.81 8.57
N ALA A 259 11.51 18.18 9.07
CA ALA A 259 12.33 17.27 8.28
C ALA A 259 11.51 16.08 7.73
N LEU A 260 11.75 15.69 6.48
CA LEU A 260 11.10 14.55 5.84
C LEU A 260 11.42 13.25 6.59
N ALA A 261 10.53 12.28 6.55
CA ALA A 261 10.78 10.94 7.11
C ALA A 261 11.99 10.29 6.45
N SER A 262 12.17 10.47 5.15
CA SER A 262 13.34 10.01 4.41
C SER A 262 14.64 10.65 4.92
N ASP A 263 14.66 11.96 5.21
CA ASP A 263 15.81 12.64 5.77
C ASP A 263 16.15 12.09 7.17
N ARG A 264 15.14 11.97 8.04
CA ARG A 264 15.32 11.41 9.39
C ARG A 264 15.89 9.99 9.39
N ILE A 265 15.47 9.17 8.41
CA ILE A 265 16.02 7.80 8.23
C ILE A 265 17.48 7.87 7.83
N VAL A 266 17.82 8.71 6.85
CA VAL A 266 19.21 8.87 6.36
C VAL A 266 20.09 9.40 7.48
N ASP A 267 19.71 10.48 8.18
CA ASP A 267 20.43 11.04 9.32
C ASP A 267 20.68 9.99 10.41
N LYS A 268 19.67 9.13 10.65
CA LYS A 268 19.81 8.04 11.62
C LYS A 268 20.79 6.98 11.16
N LEU A 269 20.77 6.60 9.89
CA LEU A 269 21.71 5.64 9.31
C LEU A 269 23.14 6.21 9.34
N GLU A 270 23.29 7.50 9.08
CA GLU A 270 24.58 8.20 9.17
C GLU A 270 25.12 8.22 10.60
N ALA A 271 24.29 8.62 11.57
CA ALA A 271 24.63 8.61 12.99
C ALA A 271 24.99 7.21 13.52
N LEU A 272 24.48 6.16 12.88
CA LEU A 272 24.83 4.75 13.18
C LEU A 272 26.07 4.26 12.43
N GLY A 273 26.71 5.12 11.62
CA GLY A 273 27.93 4.82 10.88
C GLY A 273 27.74 3.93 9.63
N TYR A 274 26.50 3.74 9.17
CA TYR A 274 26.23 2.90 7.99
C TYR A 274 26.71 3.52 6.68
N THR A 275 26.76 4.84 6.58
CA THR A 275 27.18 5.57 5.36
C THR A 275 28.68 5.51 5.10
N HIS A 276 29.49 5.27 6.14
CA HIS A 276 30.95 5.23 6.07
C HIS A 276 31.54 3.82 6.15
N GLN A 277 30.68 2.80 6.29
CA GLN A 277 31.16 1.41 6.31
C GLN A 277 31.46 0.94 4.89
N ALA A 278 32.72 0.73 4.58
CA ALA A 278 33.10 -0.05 3.41
C ALA A 278 32.38 -1.41 3.46
N LEU A 279 31.71 -1.78 2.36
CA LEU A 279 31.07 -3.10 2.25
C LEU A 279 32.15 -4.17 2.48
N ALA A 280 32.13 -4.82 3.63
CA ALA A 280 33.02 -5.92 3.91
C ALA A 280 32.76 -7.03 2.89
N HIS A 281 33.76 -7.38 2.10
CA HIS A 281 33.64 -8.51 1.20
C HIS A 281 33.46 -9.79 2.03
N PRO A 282 32.37 -10.55 1.76
CA PRO A 282 32.16 -11.79 2.48
C PRO A 282 33.30 -12.77 2.23
N PRO A 283 33.72 -13.60 3.22
CA PRO A 283 34.72 -14.63 3.04
C PRO A 283 34.44 -15.46 1.78
N PRO A 284 35.48 -15.86 1.01
CA PRO A 284 35.30 -16.52 -0.29
C PRO A 284 34.36 -17.72 -0.27
N LEU A 285 34.43 -18.55 0.77
CA LEU A 285 33.53 -19.70 0.96
C LEU A 285 32.08 -19.29 1.15
N ARG A 286 31.85 -18.21 1.90
CA ARG A 286 30.51 -17.67 2.13
C ARG A 286 29.94 -17.06 0.85
N ALA A 287 30.77 -16.36 0.09
CA ALA A 287 30.44 -15.83 -1.22
C ALA A 287 30.07 -16.93 -2.23
N ALA A 288 30.87 -17.99 -2.30
CA ALA A 288 30.67 -19.16 -3.15
C ALA A 288 29.32 -19.86 -2.79
N LYS A 289 29.10 -20.13 -1.49
CA LYS A 289 27.83 -20.70 -1.00
C LYS A 289 26.64 -19.82 -1.34
N ALA A 290 26.75 -18.50 -1.18
CA ALA A 290 25.69 -17.57 -1.52
C ALA A 290 25.37 -17.58 -3.03
N ARG A 291 26.41 -17.59 -3.90
CA ARG A 291 26.25 -17.70 -5.36
C ARG A 291 25.59 -19.02 -5.77
N ALA A 292 26.02 -20.15 -5.22
CA ALA A 292 25.41 -21.46 -5.48
C ALA A 292 23.93 -21.48 -5.06
N THR A 293 23.64 -20.98 -3.85
CA THR A 293 22.26 -20.87 -3.35
C THR A 293 21.41 -19.94 -4.23
N ALA A 294 21.97 -18.83 -4.70
CA ALA A 294 21.28 -17.90 -5.61
C ALA A 294 20.99 -18.55 -6.96
N ALA A 295 21.94 -19.32 -7.52
CA ALA A 295 21.76 -20.05 -8.77
C ALA A 295 20.65 -21.10 -8.67
N ILE A 296 20.62 -21.89 -7.58
CA ILE A 296 19.57 -22.88 -7.31
C ILE A 296 18.21 -22.17 -7.18
N ARG A 297 18.14 -21.11 -6.38
CA ARG A 297 16.90 -20.34 -6.20
C ARG A 297 16.41 -19.72 -7.52
N SER A 298 17.34 -19.21 -8.35
CA SER A 298 17.02 -18.66 -9.66
C SER A 298 16.42 -19.73 -10.58
N THR A 299 16.99 -20.93 -10.60
CA THR A 299 16.49 -22.06 -11.39
C THR A 299 15.09 -22.48 -10.91
N ILE A 300 14.90 -22.64 -9.60
CA ILE A 300 13.58 -22.92 -9.01
C ILE A 300 12.58 -21.82 -9.36
N LYS A 301 12.98 -20.55 -9.28
CA LYS A 301 12.14 -19.41 -9.66
C LYS A 301 11.74 -19.48 -11.13
N LYS A 302 12.69 -19.76 -12.05
CA LYS A 302 12.42 -19.92 -13.49
C LYS A 302 11.41 -21.04 -13.76
N VAL A 303 11.51 -22.16 -13.07
CA VAL A 303 10.54 -23.27 -13.18
C VAL A 303 9.18 -22.85 -12.67
N ASN A 304 9.12 -22.21 -11.50
CA ASN A 304 7.86 -21.74 -10.90
C ASN A 304 7.20 -20.60 -11.71
N MET A 305 7.98 -19.76 -12.38
CA MET A 305 7.45 -18.73 -13.28
C MET A 305 6.65 -19.28 -14.46
N ARG A 306 6.87 -20.56 -14.84
CA ARG A 306 6.11 -21.24 -15.91
C ARG A 306 4.73 -21.73 -15.42
N ARG A 307 4.48 -21.76 -14.11
CA ARG A 307 3.22 -22.19 -13.53
C ARG A 307 2.23 -21.02 -13.48
N SER A 308 1.11 -21.15 -14.15
CA SER A 308 0.08 -20.09 -14.24
C SER A 308 -0.51 -19.71 -12.88
N ASN A 309 -0.68 -20.67 -11.99
CA ASN A 309 -1.34 -20.49 -10.68
C ASN A 309 -0.34 -20.46 -9.50
N HIS A 310 0.89 -20.03 -9.72
CA HIS A 310 1.91 -19.97 -8.67
C HIS A 310 2.22 -18.51 -8.33
N TRP A 311 2.42 -18.20 -7.04
CA TRP A 311 2.79 -16.85 -6.58
C TRP A 311 4.07 -16.28 -7.23
N ALA A 312 4.98 -17.13 -7.72
CA ALA A 312 6.13 -16.75 -8.51
C ALA A 312 5.85 -16.75 -10.04
N GLY A 313 4.61 -17.06 -10.47
CA GLY A 313 4.22 -17.13 -11.87
C GLY A 313 4.26 -15.78 -12.55
N LYS A 314 4.53 -15.77 -13.87
CA LYS A 314 4.59 -14.52 -14.66
C LYS A 314 3.29 -13.72 -14.56
N ARG A 315 2.12 -14.38 -14.63
CA ARG A 315 0.80 -13.74 -14.57
C ARG A 315 0.62 -12.96 -13.27
N TYR A 316 0.92 -13.58 -12.12
CA TYR A 316 0.80 -12.93 -10.82
C TYR A 316 1.81 -11.80 -10.64
N ASN A 317 3.07 -12.01 -11.04
CA ASN A 317 4.09 -10.97 -10.93
C ASN A 317 3.78 -9.76 -11.82
N ALA A 318 3.34 -9.97 -13.06
CA ALA A 318 2.94 -8.88 -13.95
C ALA A 318 1.72 -8.11 -13.43
N HIS A 319 0.77 -8.82 -12.81
CA HIS A 319 -0.41 -8.22 -12.20
C HIS A 319 -0.05 -7.37 -10.96
N ARG A 320 0.83 -7.86 -10.10
CA ARG A 320 1.17 -7.20 -8.84
C ARG A 320 2.31 -6.19 -8.96
N PHE A 321 3.27 -6.48 -9.82
CA PHE A 321 4.50 -5.70 -9.99
C PHE A 321 4.71 -5.46 -11.50
N PRO A 322 3.98 -4.49 -12.08
CA PRO A 322 4.30 -4.06 -13.44
C PRO A 322 5.76 -3.58 -13.45
N GLY A 323 6.53 -3.95 -14.46
CA GLY A 323 7.92 -3.53 -14.59
C GLY A 323 8.05 -2.01 -14.55
N ILE A 324 9.28 -1.54 -14.34
CA ILE A 324 9.64 -0.14 -14.48
C ILE A 324 10.79 -0.03 -15.47
N THR A 325 10.74 0.96 -16.36
CA THR A 325 11.78 1.23 -17.33
C THR A 325 12.85 2.16 -16.78
N LEU A 326 14.04 2.19 -17.41
CA LEU A 326 15.11 3.13 -17.04
C LEU A 326 14.66 4.58 -17.23
N ASP A 327 13.91 4.86 -18.31
CA ASP A 327 13.40 6.20 -18.59
C ASP A 327 12.41 6.67 -17.52
N GLU A 328 11.53 5.78 -17.05
CA GLU A 328 10.61 6.08 -15.94
C GLU A 328 11.37 6.40 -14.65
N ILE A 329 12.45 5.67 -14.34
CA ILE A 329 13.26 5.96 -13.15
C ILE A 329 13.92 7.34 -13.28
N ASN A 330 14.53 7.63 -14.43
CA ASN A 330 15.16 8.92 -14.67
C ASN A 330 14.14 10.06 -14.65
N ALA A 331 12.95 9.87 -15.21
CA ALA A 331 11.86 10.84 -15.12
C ALA A 331 11.43 11.10 -13.66
N ARG A 332 11.38 10.07 -12.82
CA ARG A 332 11.08 10.20 -11.39
C ARG A 332 12.18 10.95 -10.63
N ILE A 333 13.46 10.69 -10.93
CA ILE A 333 14.58 11.42 -10.34
C ILE A 333 14.48 12.92 -10.72
N THR A 334 14.20 13.24 -11.98
CA THR A 334 14.00 14.61 -12.45
C THR A 334 12.82 15.29 -11.73
N ARG A 335 11.70 14.61 -11.50
CA ARG A 335 10.58 15.15 -10.73
C ARG A 335 10.96 15.43 -9.27
N PHE A 336 11.72 14.54 -8.64
CA PHE A 336 12.22 14.77 -7.28
C PHE A 336 13.13 16.00 -7.22
N ASP A 337 14.00 16.18 -8.21
CA ASP A 337 14.86 17.37 -8.32
C ASP A 337 14.02 18.64 -8.43
N GLN A 338 13.03 18.65 -9.31
CA GLN A 338 12.13 19.79 -9.51
C GLN A 338 11.37 20.21 -8.24
N VAL A 339 10.89 19.24 -7.46
CA VAL A 339 10.05 19.50 -6.28
C VAL A 339 10.89 19.80 -5.04
N LEU A 340 12.01 19.11 -4.87
CA LEU A 340 12.83 19.20 -3.66
C LEU A 340 14.05 20.12 -3.81
N GLY A 341 14.40 20.52 -5.04
CA GLY A 341 15.64 21.26 -5.32
C GLY A 341 16.89 20.44 -4.96
N ARG A 342 16.79 19.11 -5.04
CA ARG A 342 17.85 18.16 -4.71
C ARG A 342 17.99 17.17 -5.85
N PHE A 343 19.13 16.43 -5.88
CA PHE A 343 19.36 15.35 -6.85
C PHE A 343 19.67 15.82 -8.27
N ALA A 344 20.05 17.09 -8.44
CA ALA A 344 20.48 17.64 -9.73
C ALA A 344 21.59 16.77 -10.32
N GLY A 345 21.44 16.38 -11.58
CA GLY A 345 22.43 15.58 -12.29
C GLY A 345 22.47 14.08 -11.94
N LEU A 346 21.75 13.61 -10.93
CA LEU A 346 21.66 12.17 -10.69
C LEU A 346 21.05 11.44 -11.89
N ARG A 347 21.60 10.27 -12.20
CA ARG A 347 21.13 9.42 -13.28
C ARG A 347 21.10 7.96 -12.84
N ALA A 348 20.05 7.28 -13.26
CA ALA A 348 19.98 5.82 -13.15
C ALA A 348 20.62 5.16 -14.36
N SER A 349 21.23 4.00 -14.14
CA SER A 349 21.72 3.09 -15.19
C SER A 349 21.27 1.67 -14.89
N ALA A 350 20.99 0.88 -15.93
CA ALA A 350 20.58 -0.50 -15.78
C ALA A 350 21.80 -1.40 -15.47
N CYS A 351 21.71 -2.18 -14.39
CA CYS A 351 22.73 -3.18 -14.01
C CYS A 351 22.28 -4.62 -14.29
N GLY A 352 21.00 -4.81 -14.64
CA GLY A 352 20.39 -6.11 -14.93
C GLY A 352 18.87 -6.00 -15.05
N ASP A 353 18.19 -7.12 -15.18
CA ASP A 353 16.72 -7.17 -15.20
C ASP A 353 16.14 -6.58 -13.93
N ALA A 354 15.46 -5.43 -14.03
CA ALA A 354 14.85 -4.70 -12.91
C ALA A 354 15.83 -4.33 -11.77
N LEU A 355 17.12 -4.20 -12.08
CA LEU A 355 18.17 -3.73 -11.18
C LEU A 355 18.79 -2.48 -11.77
N PHE A 356 18.80 -1.41 -11.00
CA PHE A 356 19.31 -0.11 -11.41
C PHE A 356 20.29 0.43 -10.38
N SER A 357 21.29 1.15 -10.85
CA SER A 357 22.23 1.93 -10.03
C SER A 357 21.90 3.40 -10.24
N ILE A 358 21.91 4.18 -9.16
CA ILE A 358 21.76 5.63 -9.21
C ILE A 358 23.15 6.20 -8.90
N ASN A 359 23.69 7.00 -9.82
CA ASN A 359 25.03 7.55 -9.74
C ASN A 359 24.99 9.08 -9.72
N PRO A 360 25.92 9.73 -9.00
CA PRO A 360 26.11 11.17 -9.08
C PRO A 360 26.52 11.59 -10.50
N PRO A 361 26.45 12.87 -10.84
CA PRO A 361 27.02 13.39 -12.09
C PRO A 361 28.48 12.99 -12.23
N ALA A 362 28.93 12.74 -13.46
CA ALA A 362 30.29 12.29 -13.75
C ALA A 362 31.39 13.30 -13.35
N ASP A 363 31.03 14.55 -13.09
CA ASP A 363 31.95 15.66 -12.82
C ASP A 363 32.16 15.98 -11.33
N VAL A 364 31.66 15.13 -10.41
CA VAL A 364 31.84 15.28 -8.96
C VAL A 364 32.65 14.10 -8.42
N SER A 365 33.88 13.94 -8.93
CA SER A 365 34.90 13.01 -8.38
C SER A 365 36.11 13.77 -7.89
#